data_197e6a47ebf4d533a147918530f98a74
#
_entry.id   197e6a47ebf4d533a147918530f98a74
#
_cell.length_a   1.000
_cell.length_b   1.000
_cell.length_c   1.000
_cell.angle_alpha   90.00
_cell.angle_beta   90.00
_cell.angle_gamma   90.00
#
_symmetry.space_group_name_H-M   'P 1'
#
loop_
_entity.id
_entity.type
_entity.pdbx_description
1 polymer ?
#
loop_
_entity_poly.entity_id
_entity_poly.type
_entity_poly.pdbx_seq_one_letter_code
_entity_poly.pdbx_strand_id
1 'polypeptide(L)'
;MTIRARGFFLLMILLSFQHAIFGAEELKDGLYAKLETSRGEILLQLYHQRVPQTVANFVGLAEATKAWKDPISGKSKKTRFYDGLSFHRVIADFMIQGGDPLGTGSGGPGYRFQDEIHPDLKHSGPGILSMANAGPNTNGSQFFITHKATPWLDGKHSVFGKVIQGMETVNKIQKGDLIQTVSIIRRGKDAKGFDPSKIEAAQKAKQKSLAIKQKKDLPPLTGESDPSKVPGKNQPLAEEVSLELMVIAYEGVQTPLPALYYDKSGAKKVAEQLAELARRKNSNFSRLTDQFSDLKQQKKIPMLRADTPNLMPFLKAGLSLKEGQISDPVDSPFGFIIFHRVPLDVITASHILISFKGASRSEQNRSRDEAKKLAGELAEKAQKGEDFANLARMNSDGPSAPKGGLLGTFGRGQMVPPFEEAAFALKVGEVSGVVETPFGF
;
A
#
# COMPACT_ATOMS: atom_id res chain seq x y z
N MET A 1 -62.71 65.53 -42.08
CA MET A 1 -62.86 64.13 -41.67
C MET A 1 -61.46 63.62 -41.31
N THR A 2 -61.08 63.66 -40.05
CA THR A 2 -59.71 63.58 -39.51
C THR A 2 -59.54 62.23 -38.85
N ILE A 3 -58.63 61.39 -39.34
CA ILE A 3 -58.26 60.13 -38.75
C ILE A 3 -56.96 60.30 -37.99
N ARG A 4 -56.99 60.11 -36.67
CA ARG A 4 -55.83 60.14 -35.79
C ARG A 4 -55.20 58.74 -35.75
N ALA A 5 -53.90 58.62 -36.14
CA ALA A 5 -53.10 57.44 -35.94
C ALA A 5 -52.49 57.46 -34.50
N ARG A 6 -52.75 56.41 -33.73
CA ARG A 6 -52.11 56.15 -32.42
C ARG A 6 -50.83 55.32 -32.64
N GLY A 7 -49.68 55.92 -32.39
CA GLY A 7 -48.39 55.21 -32.35
C GLY A 7 -48.26 54.35 -31.12
N PHE A 8 -47.95 53.08 -31.34
CA PHE A 8 -47.59 52.11 -30.31
C PHE A 8 -46.08 52.21 -30.10
N PHE A 9 -45.63 52.72 -28.94
CA PHE A 9 -44.23 52.68 -28.52
C PHE A 9 -43.92 51.31 -27.97
N LEU A 10 -43.17 50.48 -28.74
CA LEU A 10 -42.66 49.20 -28.31
C LEU A 10 -41.37 49.40 -27.56
N LEU A 11 -41.40 49.39 -26.24
CA LEU A 11 -40.23 49.45 -25.36
C LEU A 11 -39.51 48.11 -25.39
N MET A 12 -38.46 47.96 -26.24
CA MET A 12 -37.53 46.84 -26.18
C MET A 12 -36.65 46.99 -24.94
N ILE A 13 -36.94 46.18 -23.91
CA ILE A 13 -36.05 45.96 -22.78
C ILE A 13 -34.95 45.02 -23.26
N LEU A 14 -33.77 45.55 -23.62
CA LEU A 14 -32.54 44.79 -23.78
C LEU A 14 -32.06 44.37 -22.39
N LEU A 15 -32.38 43.14 -22.01
CA LEU A 15 -31.69 42.45 -20.92
C LEU A 15 -30.26 42.15 -21.41
N SER A 16 -29.35 43.06 -21.10
CA SER A 16 -27.92 42.79 -21.18
C SER A 16 -27.56 41.72 -20.13
N PHE A 17 -27.46 40.48 -20.57
CA PHE A 17 -26.74 39.45 -19.86
C PHE A 17 -25.27 39.92 -19.75
N GLN A 18 -24.94 40.57 -18.67
CA GLN A 18 -23.54 40.76 -18.28
C GLN A 18 -23.02 39.37 -17.88
N HIS A 19 -22.47 38.67 -18.85
CA HIS A 19 -21.49 37.63 -18.53
C HIS A 19 -20.35 38.34 -17.83
N ALA A 20 -20.24 38.16 -16.54
CA ALA A 20 -19.03 38.50 -15.79
C ALA A 20 -17.89 37.70 -16.42
N ILE A 21 -17.19 38.31 -17.38
CA ILE A 21 -15.88 37.86 -17.82
C ILE A 21 -14.99 38.07 -16.59
N PHE A 22 -14.93 37.07 -15.72
CA PHE A 22 -13.83 36.96 -14.76
C PHE A 22 -12.56 37.05 -15.60
N GLY A 23 -11.74 38.07 -15.35
CA GLY A 23 -10.47 38.24 -15.97
C GLY A 23 -9.67 36.95 -15.82
N ALA A 24 -9.63 36.16 -16.87
CA ALA A 24 -8.82 34.95 -16.92
C ALA A 24 -7.38 35.41 -16.85
N GLU A 25 -6.78 35.40 -15.66
CA GLU A 25 -5.32 35.50 -15.54
C GLU A 25 -4.74 34.45 -16.48
N GLU A 26 -3.99 34.91 -17.48
CA GLU A 26 -3.50 34.03 -18.54
C GLU A 26 -2.63 32.94 -17.90
N LEU A 27 -3.04 31.69 -18.06
CA LEU A 27 -2.30 30.56 -17.46
C LEU A 27 -0.85 30.61 -17.95
N LYS A 28 0.09 30.60 -17.03
CA LYS A 28 1.52 30.47 -17.29
C LYS A 28 1.83 29.18 -18.05
N ASP A 29 3.02 29.10 -18.61
CA ASP A 29 3.49 27.85 -19.22
C ASP A 29 3.47 26.71 -18.20
N GLY A 30 2.83 25.58 -18.56
CA GLY A 30 2.64 24.44 -17.67
C GLY A 30 1.60 23.44 -18.18
N LEU A 31 1.53 22.32 -17.49
CA LEU A 31 0.53 21.28 -17.71
C LEU A 31 -0.55 21.39 -16.63
N TYR A 32 -1.82 21.39 -17.04
CA TYR A 32 -2.93 21.57 -16.13
C TYR A 32 -4.03 20.54 -16.39
N ALA A 33 -4.81 20.28 -15.36
CA ALA A 33 -6.05 19.50 -15.47
C ALA A 33 -7.22 20.34 -14.95
N LYS A 34 -8.25 20.51 -15.78
CA LYS A 34 -9.52 21.10 -15.38
C LYS A 34 -10.50 19.96 -15.07
N LEU A 35 -10.95 19.89 -13.83
CA LEU A 35 -12.01 19.01 -13.38
C LEU A 35 -13.32 19.79 -13.39
N GLU A 36 -14.26 19.39 -14.20
CA GLU A 36 -15.64 19.85 -14.13
C GLU A 36 -16.38 18.90 -13.18
N THR A 37 -16.93 19.45 -12.11
CA THR A 37 -17.60 18.65 -11.06
C THR A 37 -19.04 19.09 -10.89
N SER A 38 -19.85 18.28 -10.20
CA SER A 38 -21.23 18.66 -9.85
C SER A 38 -21.32 19.91 -8.95
N ARG A 39 -20.21 20.41 -8.41
CA ARG A 39 -20.12 21.60 -7.53
C ARG A 39 -19.41 22.79 -8.16
N GLY A 40 -18.91 22.66 -9.38
CA GLY A 40 -18.15 23.69 -10.10
C GLY A 40 -16.83 23.16 -10.63
N GLU A 41 -15.98 24.07 -11.09
CA GLU A 41 -14.69 23.76 -11.69
C GLU A 41 -13.57 23.78 -10.65
N ILE A 42 -12.57 22.89 -10.85
CA ILE A 42 -11.32 22.86 -10.12
C ILE A 42 -10.21 22.84 -11.16
N LEU A 43 -9.29 23.80 -11.10
CA LEU A 43 -8.11 23.84 -11.97
C LEU A 43 -6.87 23.45 -11.21
N LEU A 44 -6.21 22.38 -11.69
CA LEU A 44 -5.02 21.78 -11.10
C LEU A 44 -3.80 22.11 -11.96
N GLN A 45 -2.70 22.53 -11.35
CA GLN A 45 -1.37 22.49 -11.97
C GLN A 45 -0.75 21.12 -11.74
N LEU A 46 -0.22 20.48 -12.79
CA LEU A 46 0.44 19.16 -12.72
C LEU A 46 1.96 19.32 -12.80
N TYR A 47 2.68 18.61 -11.93
CA TYR A 47 4.14 18.71 -11.80
C TYR A 47 4.90 17.75 -12.72
N HIS A 48 4.57 17.77 -14.01
CA HIS A 48 5.06 16.81 -15.02
C HIS A 48 6.59 16.73 -15.18
N GLN A 49 7.32 17.77 -14.81
CA GLN A 49 8.80 17.77 -14.84
C GLN A 49 9.41 17.07 -13.62
N ARG A 50 8.73 17.11 -12.46
CA ARG A 50 9.24 16.59 -11.19
C ARG A 50 8.83 15.15 -10.93
N VAL A 51 7.61 14.80 -11.34
CA VAL A 51 7.00 13.47 -11.16
C VAL A 51 6.32 13.00 -12.45
N PRO A 52 7.10 12.84 -13.54
CA PRO A 52 6.58 12.60 -14.87
C PRO A 52 5.75 11.31 -15.00
N GLN A 53 6.08 10.27 -14.24
CA GLN A 53 5.37 8.98 -14.31
C GLN A 53 3.97 9.08 -13.70
N THR A 54 3.85 9.72 -12.55
CA THR A 54 2.57 9.92 -11.86
C THR A 54 1.65 10.81 -12.69
N VAL A 55 2.20 11.90 -13.23
CA VAL A 55 1.46 12.80 -14.12
C VAL A 55 1.07 12.07 -15.42
N ALA A 56 1.96 11.29 -16.03
CA ALA A 56 1.66 10.53 -17.24
C ALA A 56 0.55 9.50 -17.01
N ASN A 57 0.52 8.86 -15.86
CA ASN A 57 -0.56 7.95 -15.48
C ASN A 57 -1.90 8.68 -15.40
N PHE A 58 -1.97 9.79 -14.67
CA PHE A 58 -3.19 10.59 -14.53
C PHE A 58 -3.67 11.13 -15.88
N VAL A 59 -2.79 11.77 -16.64
CA VAL A 59 -3.10 12.34 -17.96
C VAL A 59 -3.52 11.25 -18.94
N GLY A 60 -2.79 10.12 -18.98
CA GLY A 60 -3.10 9.00 -19.88
C GLY A 60 -4.48 8.39 -19.63
N LEU A 61 -4.90 8.30 -18.36
CA LEU A 61 -6.24 7.87 -17.97
C LEU A 61 -7.31 8.92 -18.31
N ALA A 62 -7.02 10.20 -18.07
CA ALA A 62 -7.94 11.30 -18.39
C ALA A 62 -8.20 11.45 -19.89
N GLU A 63 -7.17 11.30 -20.74
CA GLU A 63 -7.25 11.44 -22.18
C GLU A 63 -7.54 10.14 -22.96
N ALA A 64 -7.76 9.03 -22.27
CA ALA A 64 -7.94 7.70 -22.88
C ALA A 64 -6.74 7.24 -23.73
N THR A 65 -5.54 7.76 -23.46
CA THR A 65 -4.31 7.31 -24.14
C THR A 65 -3.71 6.07 -23.46
N LYS A 66 -4.06 5.83 -22.19
CA LYS A 66 -3.66 4.67 -21.40
C LYS A 66 -4.83 3.68 -21.23
N ALA A 67 -4.57 2.41 -21.54
CA ALA A 67 -5.55 1.36 -21.30
C ALA A 67 -5.68 1.04 -19.81
N TRP A 68 -6.90 0.66 -19.40
CA TRP A 68 -7.22 0.24 -18.05
C TRP A 68 -8.16 -0.98 -18.07
N LYS A 69 -8.19 -1.74 -16.98
CA LYS A 69 -9.04 -2.92 -16.84
C LYS A 69 -10.25 -2.57 -15.98
N ASP A 70 -11.42 -2.76 -16.55
CA ASP A 70 -12.68 -2.55 -15.83
C ASP A 70 -12.81 -3.57 -14.69
N PRO A 71 -12.92 -3.12 -13.42
CA PRO A 71 -12.95 -4.02 -12.28
C PRO A 71 -14.20 -4.88 -12.19
N ILE A 72 -15.29 -4.52 -12.89
CA ILE A 72 -16.55 -5.28 -12.89
C ILE A 72 -16.51 -6.35 -13.98
N SER A 73 -16.22 -5.95 -15.21
CA SER A 73 -16.25 -6.88 -16.36
C SER A 73 -14.93 -7.60 -16.61
N GLY A 74 -13.83 -7.16 -15.99
CA GLY A 74 -12.49 -7.67 -16.24
C GLY A 74 -11.91 -7.33 -17.62
N LYS A 75 -12.65 -6.59 -18.47
CA LYS A 75 -12.26 -6.26 -19.84
C LYS A 75 -11.33 -5.05 -19.87
N SER A 76 -10.37 -5.08 -20.80
CA SER A 76 -9.54 -3.91 -21.07
C SER A 76 -10.34 -2.84 -21.81
N LYS A 77 -10.25 -1.60 -21.33
CA LYS A 77 -10.87 -0.41 -21.91
C LYS A 77 -9.81 0.64 -22.25
N LYS A 78 -10.09 1.45 -23.26
CA LYS A 78 -9.28 2.62 -23.63
C LYS A 78 -10.24 3.80 -23.82
N THR A 79 -10.85 4.21 -22.71
CA THR A 79 -11.83 5.30 -22.63
C THR A 79 -11.39 6.26 -21.54
N ARG A 80 -11.94 7.47 -21.52
CA ARG A 80 -11.71 8.45 -20.46
C ARG A 80 -12.11 7.83 -19.12
N PHE A 81 -11.15 7.75 -18.23
CA PHE A 81 -11.29 6.95 -17.00
C PHE A 81 -12.05 7.69 -15.91
N TYR A 82 -11.79 8.98 -15.75
CA TYR A 82 -12.29 9.75 -14.60
C TYR A 82 -13.71 10.30 -14.80
N ASP A 83 -14.18 10.38 -16.03
CA ASP A 83 -15.48 10.97 -16.35
C ASP A 83 -16.62 10.14 -15.74
N GLY A 84 -17.48 10.79 -14.97
CA GLY A 84 -18.60 10.16 -14.26
C GLY A 84 -18.24 9.50 -12.93
N LEU A 85 -16.97 9.50 -12.50
CA LEU A 85 -16.58 8.94 -11.20
C LEU A 85 -16.94 9.89 -10.06
N SER A 86 -17.21 9.33 -8.88
CA SER A 86 -17.53 10.11 -7.69
C SER A 86 -16.34 10.39 -6.78
N PHE A 87 -16.47 11.45 -5.99
CA PHE A 87 -15.68 11.62 -4.77
C PHE A 87 -16.26 10.70 -3.70
N HIS A 88 -15.77 9.46 -3.65
CA HIS A 88 -16.31 8.42 -2.79
C HIS A 88 -15.96 8.56 -1.30
N ARG A 89 -14.93 9.37 -0.99
CA ARG A 89 -14.50 9.66 0.38
C ARG A 89 -14.19 11.14 0.54
N VAL A 90 -14.91 11.78 1.45
CA VAL A 90 -14.72 13.19 1.82
C VAL A 90 -14.64 13.27 3.33
N ILE A 91 -13.58 13.84 3.85
CA ILE A 91 -13.38 14.07 5.29
C ILE A 91 -13.11 15.56 5.47
N ALA A 92 -13.99 16.22 6.18
CA ALA A 92 -13.83 17.64 6.52
C ALA A 92 -12.48 17.86 7.24
N ASP A 93 -11.86 19.01 6.98
CA ASP A 93 -10.55 19.37 7.53
C ASP A 93 -9.43 18.36 7.23
N PHE A 94 -9.59 17.50 6.23
CA PHE A 94 -8.55 16.59 5.80
C PHE A 94 -8.41 16.59 4.28
N MET A 95 -9.32 15.93 3.53
CA MET A 95 -9.20 15.82 2.07
C MET A 95 -10.50 15.35 1.41
N ILE A 96 -10.58 15.54 0.09
CA ILE A 96 -11.51 14.86 -0.82
C ILE A 96 -10.76 13.82 -1.64
N GLN A 97 -11.34 12.62 -1.83
CA GLN A 97 -10.71 11.51 -2.55
C GLN A 97 -11.65 10.98 -3.63
N GLY A 98 -11.14 10.85 -4.85
CA GLY A 98 -11.83 10.34 -6.02
C GLY A 98 -10.97 9.40 -6.84
N GLY A 99 -11.44 9.06 -8.07
CA GLY A 99 -10.68 8.23 -9.01
C GLY A 99 -10.82 6.71 -8.79
N ASP A 100 -11.83 6.28 -8.04
CA ASP A 100 -12.19 4.87 -7.88
C ASP A 100 -13.39 4.51 -8.77
N PRO A 101 -13.24 3.62 -9.77
CA PRO A 101 -14.34 3.21 -10.65
C PRO A 101 -15.44 2.39 -9.96
N LEU A 102 -15.16 1.85 -8.76
CA LEU A 102 -16.17 1.15 -7.94
C LEU A 102 -16.84 2.08 -6.92
N GLY A 103 -16.26 3.25 -6.61
CA GLY A 103 -16.75 4.16 -5.58
C GLY A 103 -16.67 3.62 -4.15
N THR A 104 -15.87 2.58 -3.90
CA THR A 104 -15.75 1.87 -2.62
C THR A 104 -14.45 2.17 -1.86
N GLY A 105 -13.48 2.76 -2.54
CA GLY A 105 -12.11 2.96 -2.07
C GLY A 105 -11.16 1.81 -2.42
N SER A 106 -11.66 0.69 -2.96
CA SER A 106 -10.86 -0.49 -3.30
C SER A 106 -10.64 -0.68 -4.79
N GLY A 107 -11.36 0.06 -5.65
CA GLY A 107 -11.23 0.00 -7.10
C GLY A 107 -10.00 0.73 -7.65
N GLY A 108 -9.71 0.47 -8.93
CA GLY A 108 -8.60 1.11 -9.63
C GLY A 108 -8.53 0.72 -11.10
N PRO A 109 -7.45 1.07 -11.80
CA PRO A 109 -7.32 0.89 -13.24
C PRO A 109 -6.91 -0.53 -13.65
N GLY A 110 -6.83 -1.47 -12.69
CA GLY A 110 -6.42 -2.85 -12.94
C GLY A 110 -4.92 -3.07 -12.99
N TYR A 111 -4.13 -2.07 -12.62
CA TYR A 111 -2.67 -2.13 -12.42
C TYR A 111 -2.27 -1.21 -11.28
N ARG A 112 -1.02 -1.33 -10.85
CA ARG A 112 -0.38 -0.47 -9.85
C ARG A 112 0.96 0.02 -10.37
N PHE A 113 1.45 1.15 -9.83
CA PHE A 113 2.77 1.69 -10.16
C PHE A 113 3.46 2.25 -8.92
N GLN A 114 4.76 2.46 -9.04
CA GLN A 114 5.64 2.88 -7.96
C GLN A 114 5.31 4.28 -7.46
N ASP A 115 5.68 4.53 -6.20
CA ASP A 115 5.73 5.89 -5.66
C ASP A 115 6.80 6.69 -6.39
N GLU A 116 6.46 7.93 -6.70
CA GLU A 116 7.35 8.91 -7.30
C GLU A 116 7.47 10.08 -6.34
N ILE A 117 8.28 9.89 -5.31
CA ILE A 117 8.47 10.87 -4.23
C ILE A 117 9.56 11.86 -4.62
N HIS A 118 9.21 13.15 -4.61
CA HIS A 118 10.15 14.24 -4.84
C HIS A 118 10.38 15.01 -3.54
N PRO A 119 11.63 15.32 -3.15
CA PRO A 119 11.94 15.93 -1.86
C PRO A 119 11.25 17.27 -1.61
N ASP A 120 11.03 18.07 -2.66
CA ASP A 120 10.39 19.38 -2.56
C ASP A 120 8.86 19.34 -2.61
N LEU A 121 8.27 18.19 -2.95
CA LEU A 121 6.82 18.04 -3.06
C LEU A 121 6.26 17.49 -1.76
N LYS A 122 5.59 18.36 -1.00
CA LYS A 122 5.08 18.10 0.34
C LYS A 122 3.60 18.40 0.43
N HIS A 123 2.92 17.77 1.39
CA HIS A 123 1.54 18.07 1.73
C HIS A 123 1.46 19.29 2.67
N SER A 124 1.99 20.42 2.21
CA SER A 124 2.28 21.61 3.02
C SER A 124 1.08 22.53 3.28
N GLY A 125 -0.06 22.28 2.66
CA GLY A 125 -1.23 23.14 2.80
C GLY A 125 -2.48 22.60 2.13
N PRO A 126 -3.52 23.44 1.99
CA PRO A 126 -4.71 23.10 1.24
C PRO A 126 -4.42 23.01 -0.26
N GLY A 127 -5.23 22.24 -0.97
CA GLY A 127 -5.19 22.12 -2.43
C GLY A 127 -4.06 21.26 -2.98
N ILE A 128 -3.31 20.51 -2.17
CA ILE A 128 -2.28 19.60 -2.66
C ILE A 128 -2.94 18.37 -3.29
N LEU A 129 -2.57 18.08 -4.55
CA LEU A 129 -3.02 16.92 -5.29
C LEU A 129 -2.00 15.79 -5.15
N SER A 130 -2.45 14.64 -4.63
CA SER A 130 -1.59 13.51 -4.32
C SER A 130 -2.27 12.17 -4.62
N MET A 131 -1.48 11.12 -4.87
CA MET A 131 -2.01 9.77 -5.10
C MET A 131 -2.47 9.11 -3.80
N ALA A 132 -3.67 8.56 -3.82
CA ALA A 132 -4.10 7.61 -2.80
C ALA A 132 -3.50 6.23 -3.10
N ASN A 133 -3.04 5.55 -2.06
CA ASN A 133 -2.46 4.20 -2.15
C ASN A 133 -2.82 3.36 -0.92
N ALA A 134 -2.60 2.06 -0.99
CA ALA A 134 -2.80 1.09 0.08
C ALA A 134 -1.46 0.63 0.70
N GLY A 135 -0.46 1.49 0.67
CA GLY A 135 0.92 1.24 1.10
C GLY A 135 1.93 1.54 -0.01
N PRO A 136 3.22 1.36 0.24
CA PRO A 136 4.27 1.72 -0.70
C PRO A 136 4.09 1.07 -2.08
N ASN A 137 4.28 1.88 -3.15
CA ASN A 137 4.24 1.41 -4.54
C ASN A 137 2.91 0.79 -4.99
N THR A 138 1.78 1.23 -4.42
CA THR A 138 0.45 0.72 -4.77
C THR A 138 -0.43 1.77 -5.45
N ASN A 139 0.18 2.79 -6.07
CA ASN A 139 -0.57 3.81 -6.79
C ASN A 139 -1.36 3.20 -7.95
N GLY A 140 -2.56 3.71 -8.16
CA GLY A 140 -3.44 3.30 -9.26
C GLY A 140 -4.03 4.52 -9.97
N SER A 141 -5.34 4.69 -9.83
CA SER A 141 -6.08 5.85 -10.36
C SER A 141 -6.59 6.79 -9.28
N GLN A 142 -6.67 6.33 -8.02
CA GLN A 142 -7.23 7.13 -6.95
C GLN A 142 -6.30 8.28 -6.56
N PHE A 143 -6.87 9.45 -6.37
CA PHE A 143 -6.17 10.66 -5.94
C PHE A 143 -6.96 11.38 -4.85
N PHE A 144 -6.29 12.26 -4.11
CA PHE A 144 -6.94 13.14 -3.15
C PHE A 144 -6.44 14.59 -3.29
N ILE A 145 -7.28 15.52 -2.84
CA ILE A 145 -6.95 16.94 -2.73
C ILE A 145 -7.12 17.35 -1.27
N THR A 146 -6.10 17.95 -0.69
CA THR A 146 -6.08 18.31 0.74
C THR A 146 -6.91 19.54 1.04
N HIS A 147 -7.56 19.58 2.23
CA HIS A 147 -8.19 20.78 2.79
C HIS A 147 -7.22 21.61 3.66
N LYS A 148 -6.16 20.96 4.18
CA LYS A 148 -5.12 21.59 5.01
C LYS A 148 -3.79 20.86 4.86
N ALA A 149 -2.75 21.34 5.53
CA ALA A 149 -1.47 20.63 5.60
C ALA A 149 -1.61 19.24 6.25
N THR A 150 -0.99 18.22 5.63
CA THR A 150 -1.02 16.83 6.11
C THR A 150 0.39 16.21 6.07
N PRO A 151 1.35 16.77 6.85
CA PRO A 151 2.77 16.41 6.73
C PRO A 151 3.08 14.94 7.06
N TRP A 152 2.21 14.25 7.80
CA TRP A 152 2.34 12.81 8.07
C TRP A 152 2.20 11.91 6.83
N LEU A 153 1.73 12.45 5.69
CA LEU A 153 1.65 11.78 4.39
C LEU A 153 2.90 11.97 3.52
N ASP A 154 3.81 12.86 3.93
CA ASP A 154 5.05 13.12 3.20
C ASP A 154 5.92 11.86 3.11
N GLY A 155 6.49 11.63 1.91
CA GLY A 155 7.28 10.44 1.64
C GLY A 155 6.50 9.13 1.50
N LYS A 156 5.16 9.15 1.70
CA LYS A 156 4.28 7.97 1.62
C LYS A 156 3.31 8.04 0.44
N HIS A 157 2.98 9.25 0.00
CA HIS A 157 2.07 9.49 -1.11
C HIS A 157 2.72 10.43 -2.12
N SER A 158 2.57 10.11 -3.40
CA SER A 158 3.17 10.87 -4.51
C SER A 158 2.38 12.15 -4.76
N VAL A 159 2.90 13.28 -4.31
CA VAL A 159 2.35 14.61 -4.64
C VAL A 159 2.67 14.90 -6.10
N PHE A 160 1.65 15.18 -6.93
CA PHE A 160 1.85 15.40 -8.36
C PHE A 160 1.19 16.66 -8.93
N GLY A 161 0.60 17.50 -8.06
CA GLY A 161 0.02 18.76 -8.48
C GLY A 161 -0.54 19.57 -7.33
N LYS A 162 -1.18 20.68 -7.67
CA LYS A 162 -1.91 21.53 -6.73
C LYS A 162 -3.09 22.23 -7.40
N VAL A 163 -4.08 22.59 -6.61
CA VAL A 163 -5.17 23.49 -7.01
C VAL A 163 -4.61 24.89 -7.21
N ILE A 164 -4.91 25.50 -8.35
CA ILE A 164 -4.57 26.91 -8.65
C ILE A 164 -5.82 27.78 -8.74
N GLN A 165 -6.99 27.18 -9.06
CA GLN A 165 -8.29 27.83 -9.01
C GLN A 165 -9.36 26.82 -8.58
N GLY A 166 -10.43 27.27 -7.91
CA GLY A 166 -11.54 26.42 -7.50
C GLY A 166 -11.36 25.76 -6.13
N MET A 167 -10.55 26.34 -5.23
CA MET A 167 -10.44 25.82 -3.85
C MET A 167 -11.77 25.90 -3.08
N GLU A 168 -12.60 26.90 -3.40
CA GLU A 168 -13.97 27.03 -2.91
C GLU A 168 -14.88 25.89 -3.38
N THR A 169 -14.64 25.35 -4.59
CA THR A 169 -15.32 24.17 -5.10
C THR A 169 -14.86 22.92 -4.34
N VAL A 170 -13.54 22.75 -4.13
CA VAL A 170 -12.99 21.66 -3.32
C VAL A 170 -13.65 21.62 -1.93
N ASN A 171 -13.82 22.76 -1.28
CA ASN A 171 -14.44 22.87 0.04
C ASN A 171 -15.95 22.59 0.04
N LYS A 172 -16.63 22.68 -1.12
CA LYS A 172 -18.06 22.38 -1.27
C LYS A 172 -18.34 20.92 -1.65
N ILE A 173 -17.34 20.18 -2.13
CA ILE A 173 -17.49 18.78 -2.53
C ILE A 173 -17.96 17.94 -1.36
N GLN A 174 -18.96 17.11 -1.59
CA GLN A 174 -19.49 16.14 -0.67
C GLN A 174 -19.32 14.72 -1.20
N LYS A 175 -19.39 13.73 -0.31
CA LYS A 175 -19.33 12.33 -0.70
C LYS A 175 -20.47 12.01 -1.69
N GLY A 176 -20.10 11.45 -2.84
CA GLY A 176 -21.00 11.12 -3.94
C GLY A 176 -21.07 12.17 -5.04
N ASP A 177 -20.54 13.39 -4.84
CA ASP A 177 -20.42 14.38 -5.91
C ASP A 177 -19.57 13.83 -7.05
N LEU A 178 -19.89 14.23 -8.29
CA LEU A 178 -19.31 13.63 -9.49
C LEU A 178 -18.19 14.48 -10.08
N ILE A 179 -17.20 13.82 -10.61
CA ILE A 179 -16.28 14.35 -11.63
C ILE A 179 -16.99 14.16 -12.97
N GLN A 180 -17.54 15.22 -13.53
CA GLN A 180 -18.28 15.16 -14.81
C GLN A 180 -17.33 14.92 -15.96
N THR A 181 -16.20 15.67 -15.99
CA THR A 181 -15.14 15.47 -16.98
C THR A 181 -13.79 16.00 -16.48
N VAL A 182 -12.71 15.44 -17.02
CA VAL A 182 -11.34 15.92 -16.78
C VAL A 182 -10.70 16.30 -18.11
N SER A 183 -10.38 17.57 -18.28
CA SER A 183 -9.72 18.10 -19.49
C SER A 183 -8.27 18.50 -19.20
N ILE A 184 -7.35 18.12 -20.09
CA ILE A 184 -5.93 18.46 -19.95
C ILE A 184 -5.59 19.68 -20.80
N ILE A 185 -4.96 20.69 -20.17
CA ILE A 185 -4.57 21.95 -20.80
C ILE A 185 -3.04 22.02 -20.82
N ARG A 186 -2.49 22.28 -22.00
CA ARG A 186 -1.05 22.36 -22.24
C ARG A 186 -0.68 23.79 -22.68
N ARG A 187 0.11 24.49 -21.88
CA ARG A 187 0.64 25.83 -22.19
C ARG A 187 2.17 25.77 -22.31
N GLY A 188 2.69 26.48 -23.31
CA GLY A 188 4.13 26.49 -23.58
C GLY A 188 4.66 25.25 -24.28
N LYS A 189 5.91 25.30 -24.71
CA LYS A 189 6.56 24.25 -25.53
C LYS A 189 6.73 22.94 -24.76
N ASP A 190 7.13 23.04 -23.52
CA ASP A 190 7.43 21.88 -22.67
C ASP A 190 6.16 21.05 -22.40
N ALA A 191 5.09 21.68 -21.93
CA ALA A 191 3.81 21.01 -21.69
C ALA A 191 3.17 20.45 -22.97
N LYS A 192 3.32 21.14 -24.12
CA LYS A 192 2.87 20.63 -25.42
C LYS A 192 3.66 19.39 -25.86
N GLY A 193 4.91 19.28 -25.45
CA GLY A 193 5.77 18.13 -25.71
C GLY A 193 5.53 16.94 -24.77
N PHE A 194 4.76 17.12 -23.70
CA PHE A 194 4.49 16.08 -22.73
C PHE A 194 3.54 15.01 -23.31
N ASP A 195 4.08 13.81 -23.52
CA ASP A 195 3.37 12.66 -24.08
C ASP A 195 3.39 11.51 -23.06
N PRO A 196 2.25 11.18 -22.45
CA PRO A 196 2.15 10.08 -21.48
C PRO A 196 2.66 8.75 -22.00
N SER A 197 2.42 8.45 -23.28
CA SER A 197 2.81 7.17 -23.89
C SER A 197 4.33 7.04 -24.02
N LYS A 198 5.03 8.14 -24.32
CA LYS A 198 6.50 8.17 -24.38
C LYS A 198 7.12 8.00 -23.00
N ILE A 199 6.55 8.62 -21.97
CA ILE A 199 7.01 8.46 -20.58
C ILE A 199 6.84 7.01 -20.15
N GLU A 200 5.69 6.39 -20.43
CA GLU A 200 5.43 4.99 -20.11
C GLU A 200 6.39 4.04 -20.87
N ALA A 201 6.63 4.28 -22.16
CA ALA A 201 7.55 3.49 -22.96
C ALA A 201 8.99 3.60 -22.44
N ALA A 202 9.45 4.80 -22.08
CA ALA A 202 10.78 5.03 -21.52
C ALA A 202 10.93 4.31 -20.15
N GLN A 203 9.90 4.33 -19.33
CA GLN A 203 9.89 3.60 -18.07
C GLN A 203 9.98 2.08 -18.28
N LYS A 204 9.17 1.52 -19.19
CA LYS A 204 9.23 0.09 -19.55
C LYS A 204 10.61 -0.31 -20.09
N ALA A 205 11.22 0.54 -20.93
CA ALA A 205 12.57 0.31 -21.44
C ALA A 205 13.62 0.31 -20.31
N LYS A 206 13.55 1.27 -19.39
CA LYS A 206 14.43 1.33 -18.20
C LYS A 206 14.26 0.09 -17.33
N GLN A 207 13.03 -0.32 -17.06
CA GLN A 207 12.72 -1.54 -16.32
C GLN A 207 13.31 -2.79 -16.98
N LYS A 208 13.10 -2.93 -18.30
CA LYS A 208 13.68 -4.04 -19.08
C LYS A 208 15.21 -4.06 -19.02
N SER A 209 15.86 -2.90 -19.08
CA SER A 209 17.33 -2.81 -18.97
C SER A 209 17.83 -3.21 -17.58
N LEU A 210 17.10 -2.84 -16.52
CA LEU A 210 17.42 -3.24 -15.14
C LEU A 210 17.23 -4.74 -14.94
N ALA A 211 16.18 -5.34 -15.52
CA ALA A 211 15.97 -6.78 -15.50
C ALA A 211 17.11 -7.56 -16.18
N ILE A 212 17.55 -7.07 -17.36
CA ILE A 212 18.69 -7.66 -18.07
C ILE A 212 19.96 -7.55 -17.22
N LYS A 213 20.19 -6.42 -16.57
CA LYS A 213 21.32 -6.22 -15.65
C LYS A 213 21.24 -7.18 -14.47
N GLN A 214 20.10 -7.26 -13.81
CA GLN A 214 19.86 -8.16 -12.66
C GLN A 214 20.11 -9.64 -13.03
N LYS A 215 19.69 -10.04 -14.25
CA LYS A 215 19.96 -11.39 -14.76
C LYS A 215 21.45 -11.65 -15.00
N LYS A 216 22.22 -10.64 -15.44
CA LYS A 216 23.68 -10.75 -15.58
C LYS A 216 24.39 -10.77 -14.24
N ASP A 217 23.81 -10.15 -13.23
CA ASP A 217 24.35 -10.08 -11.86
C ASP A 217 24.01 -11.33 -11.02
N LEU A 218 23.24 -12.30 -11.58
CA LEU A 218 23.02 -13.58 -10.91
C LEU A 218 24.37 -14.30 -10.76
N PRO A 219 24.72 -14.75 -9.55
CA PRO A 219 25.97 -15.51 -9.35
C PRO A 219 26.00 -16.75 -10.25
N PRO A 220 27.14 -17.13 -10.75
CA PRO A 220 27.29 -18.39 -11.46
C PRO A 220 26.94 -19.57 -10.56
N LEU A 221 26.42 -20.65 -11.15
CA LEU A 221 26.12 -21.91 -10.46
C LEU A 221 27.44 -22.62 -10.08
N THR A 222 28.14 -22.09 -9.09
CA THR A 222 29.38 -22.65 -8.56
C THR A 222 29.13 -23.39 -7.24
N GLY A 223 30.00 -24.34 -6.92
CA GLY A 223 29.90 -25.17 -5.71
C GLY A 223 29.04 -26.42 -5.92
N GLU A 224 29.16 -27.35 -4.97
CA GLU A 224 28.41 -28.59 -4.98
C GLU A 224 26.94 -28.36 -4.53
N SER A 225 26.03 -29.09 -5.15
CA SER A 225 24.64 -29.18 -4.71
C SER A 225 24.58 -29.90 -3.35
N ASP A 226 23.71 -29.44 -2.47
CA ASP A 226 23.41 -30.08 -1.20
C ASP A 226 22.14 -30.92 -1.34
N PRO A 227 22.24 -32.24 -1.43
CA PRO A 227 21.06 -33.10 -1.59
C PRO A 227 20.04 -32.99 -0.46
N SER A 228 20.47 -32.57 0.76
CA SER A 228 19.57 -32.39 1.89
C SER A 228 18.60 -31.22 1.70
N LYS A 229 19.00 -30.23 0.88
CA LYS A 229 18.17 -29.07 0.56
C LYS A 229 17.19 -29.30 -0.58
N VAL A 230 17.25 -30.42 -1.27
CA VAL A 230 16.37 -30.75 -2.40
C VAL A 230 15.16 -31.52 -1.89
N PRO A 231 13.92 -31.09 -2.18
CA PRO A 231 12.73 -31.80 -1.72
C PRO A 231 12.57 -33.13 -2.46
N GLY A 232 12.19 -34.16 -1.72
CA GLY A 232 11.78 -35.46 -2.30
C GLY A 232 10.43 -35.34 -3.01
N LYS A 233 10.18 -36.24 -3.96
CA LYS A 233 8.86 -36.33 -4.60
C LYS A 233 7.82 -36.87 -3.61
N ASN A 234 6.60 -36.32 -3.64
CA ASN A 234 5.45 -36.78 -2.86
C ASN A 234 5.67 -36.84 -1.32
N GLN A 235 6.35 -35.83 -0.77
CA GLN A 235 6.47 -35.69 0.68
C GLN A 235 5.11 -35.38 1.32
N PRO A 236 4.76 -35.99 2.49
CA PRO A 236 3.55 -35.62 3.20
C PRO A 236 3.61 -34.17 3.68
N LEU A 237 2.43 -33.55 3.85
CA LEU A 237 2.35 -32.20 4.42
C LEU A 237 2.69 -32.27 5.91
N ALA A 238 3.53 -31.37 6.37
CA ALA A 238 3.75 -31.20 7.80
C ALA A 238 2.56 -30.45 8.43
N GLU A 239 2.28 -30.73 9.69
CA GLU A 239 1.20 -30.08 10.44
C GLU A 239 1.47 -28.58 10.57
N GLU A 240 2.72 -28.22 10.89
CA GLU A 240 3.17 -26.83 11.06
C GLU A 240 4.57 -26.64 10.46
N VAL A 241 4.80 -25.48 9.86
CA VAL A 241 6.10 -25.10 9.31
C VAL A 241 6.38 -23.62 9.52
N SER A 242 7.67 -23.27 9.64
CA SER A 242 8.16 -21.90 9.46
C SER A 242 8.88 -21.79 8.12
N LEU A 243 8.59 -20.72 7.36
CA LEU A 243 9.08 -20.57 5.99
C LEU A 243 9.74 -19.21 5.79
N GLU A 244 10.89 -19.20 5.12
CA GLU A 244 11.40 -18.02 4.42
C GLU A 244 10.93 -18.04 2.97
N LEU A 245 10.74 -16.86 2.39
CA LEU A 245 10.14 -16.69 1.06
C LEU A 245 11.05 -15.84 0.18
N MET A 246 11.23 -16.26 -1.06
CA MET A 246 11.80 -15.43 -2.11
C MET A 246 10.79 -15.35 -3.25
N VAL A 247 10.41 -14.14 -3.65
CA VAL A 247 9.39 -13.90 -4.69
C VAL A 247 10.04 -13.26 -5.89
N ILE A 248 9.84 -13.84 -7.06
CA ILE A 248 10.24 -13.29 -8.37
C ILE A 248 8.97 -12.98 -9.15
N ALA A 249 8.63 -11.71 -9.18
CA ALA A 249 7.40 -11.24 -9.80
C ALA A 249 7.56 -11.12 -11.33
N TYR A 250 6.42 -11.11 -12.03
CA TYR A 250 6.36 -10.91 -13.48
C TYR A 250 5.16 -10.04 -13.87
N GLU A 251 5.12 -9.56 -15.10
CA GLU A 251 4.02 -8.73 -15.61
C GLU A 251 2.67 -9.47 -15.50
N GLY A 252 1.69 -8.83 -14.87
CA GLY A 252 0.33 -9.36 -14.72
C GLY A 252 0.01 -10.00 -13.37
N VAL A 253 0.98 -10.10 -12.44
CA VAL A 253 0.69 -10.61 -11.08
C VAL A 253 -0.03 -9.57 -10.19
N GLN A 254 -0.72 -10.07 -9.16
CA GLN A 254 -1.56 -9.26 -8.25
C GLN A 254 -0.78 -8.64 -7.09
N THR A 255 0.47 -8.22 -7.29
CA THR A 255 1.23 -7.65 -6.18
C THR A 255 1.46 -6.15 -6.32
N PRO A 256 1.56 -5.44 -5.19
CA PRO A 256 2.01 -4.06 -5.14
C PRO A 256 3.54 -3.93 -5.31
N LEU A 257 4.16 -4.87 -6.03
CA LEU A 257 5.62 -4.86 -6.16
C LEU A 257 6.07 -3.80 -7.17
N PRO A 258 7.17 -3.12 -6.87
CA PRO A 258 7.71 -2.11 -7.75
C PRO A 258 8.27 -2.79 -9.01
N ALA A 259 7.86 -2.35 -10.16
CA ALA A 259 8.46 -2.65 -11.45
C ALA A 259 8.73 -4.14 -11.72
N LEU A 260 7.81 -4.73 -12.43
CA LEU A 260 7.94 -6.06 -12.97
C LEU A 260 8.91 -6.03 -14.15
N TYR A 261 10.08 -6.59 -13.94
CA TYR A 261 11.16 -6.58 -14.94
C TYR A 261 11.07 -7.76 -15.90
N TYR A 262 10.27 -8.76 -15.57
CA TYR A 262 10.21 -10.01 -16.31
C TYR A 262 8.84 -10.27 -16.91
N ASP A 263 8.80 -10.87 -18.10
CA ASP A 263 7.66 -11.69 -18.49
C ASP A 263 7.64 -12.99 -17.64
N LYS A 264 6.55 -13.73 -17.71
CA LYS A 264 6.38 -14.95 -16.91
C LYS A 264 7.50 -15.97 -17.16
N SER A 265 7.94 -16.13 -18.42
CA SER A 265 9.00 -17.07 -18.78
C SER A 265 10.36 -16.66 -18.24
N GLY A 266 10.66 -15.35 -18.30
CA GLY A 266 11.89 -14.79 -17.76
C GLY A 266 11.97 -14.92 -16.23
N ALA A 267 10.88 -14.61 -15.54
CA ALA A 267 10.78 -14.77 -14.09
C ALA A 267 10.97 -16.23 -13.66
N LYS A 268 10.36 -17.18 -14.39
CA LYS A 268 10.52 -18.61 -14.11
C LYS A 268 11.98 -19.03 -14.18
N LYS A 269 12.69 -18.66 -15.24
CA LYS A 269 14.13 -19.00 -15.40
C LYS A 269 15.00 -18.43 -14.31
N VAL A 270 14.72 -17.18 -13.89
CA VAL A 270 15.43 -16.54 -12.77
C VAL A 270 15.14 -17.25 -11.46
N ALA A 271 13.89 -17.57 -11.19
CA ALA A 271 13.48 -18.29 -9.98
C ALA A 271 14.10 -19.71 -9.93
N GLU A 272 14.11 -20.44 -11.04
CA GLU A 272 14.77 -21.76 -11.15
C GLU A 272 16.27 -21.65 -10.84
N GLN A 273 16.96 -20.68 -11.40
CA GLN A 273 18.39 -20.45 -11.13
C GLN A 273 18.65 -20.08 -9.67
N LEU A 274 17.80 -19.23 -9.08
CA LEU A 274 17.92 -18.82 -7.67
C LEU A 274 17.62 -19.99 -6.71
N ALA A 275 16.64 -20.83 -7.02
CA ALA A 275 16.37 -22.05 -6.25
C ALA A 275 17.57 -23.00 -6.27
N GLU A 276 18.17 -23.17 -7.43
CA GLU A 276 19.36 -24.00 -7.57
C GLU A 276 20.58 -23.43 -6.82
N LEU A 277 20.82 -22.12 -6.94
CA LEU A 277 21.84 -21.42 -6.16
C LEU A 277 21.64 -21.58 -4.65
N ALA A 278 20.41 -21.42 -4.20
CA ALA A 278 20.05 -21.54 -2.78
C ALA A 278 20.33 -22.95 -2.22
N ARG A 279 20.24 -23.99 -3.05
CA ARG A 279 20.51 -25.39 -2.70
C ARG A 279 21.98 -25.75 -2.65
N ARG A 280 22.91 -24.84 -3.00
CA ARG A 280 24.35 -25.10 -2.88
C ARG A 280 24.78 -25.14 -1.41
N LYS A 281 25.83 -25.96 -1.10
CA LYS A 281 26.31 -26.20 0.31
C LYS A 281 26.58 -24.90 1.09
N ASN A 282 27.24 -23.95 0.48
CA ASN A 282 27.63 -22.69 1.14
C ASN A 282 26.69 -21.52 0.81
N SER A 283 25.50 -21.80 0.30
CA SER A 283 24.53 -20.75 -0.03
C SER A 283 23.72 -20.31 1.18
N ASN A 284 23.46 -19.02 1.27
CA ASN A 284 22.59 -18.41 2.27
C ASN A 284 21.31 -17.91 1.61
N PHE A 285 20.18 -18.57 1.88
CA PHE A 285 18.89 -18.26 1.31
C PHE A 285 18.44 -16.83 1.66
N SER A 286 18.59 -16.42 2.91
CA SER A 286 18.20 -15.09 3.37
C SER A 286 18.96 -13.99 2.61
N ARG A 287 20.28 -14.15 2.40
CA ARG A 287 21.09 -13.21 1.61
C ARG A 287 20.64 -13.12 0.15
N LEU A 288 20.33 -14.26 -0.46
CA LEU A 288 19.76 -14.28 -1.83
C LEU A 288 18.40 -13.58 -1.87
N THR A 289 17.57 -13.81 -0.86
CA THR A 289 16.27 -13.14 -0.73
C THR A 289 16.42 -11.63 -0.60
N ASP A 290 17.36 -11.14 0.20
CA ASP A 290 17.63 -9.70 0.34
C ASP A 290 18.05 -9.05 -0.99
N GLN A 291 18.84 -9.76 -1.76
CA GLN A 291 19.38 -9.26 -3.01
C GLN A 291 18.39 -9.35 -4.17
N PHE A 292 17.70 -10.48 -4.32
CA PHE A 292 16.95 -10.81 -5.54
C PHE A 292 15.44 -10.86 -5.38
N SER A 293 14.90 -11.00 -4.16
CA SER A 293 13.44 -11.03 -3.98
C SER A 293 12.80 -9.68 -4.31
N ASP A 294 11.74 -9.71 -5.08
CA ASP A 294 10.91 -8.54 -5.34
C ASP A 294 10.07 -8.17 -4.09
N LEU A 295 9.79 -9.13 -3.22
CA LEU A 295 9.15 -8.89 -1.92
C LEU A 295 10.19 -8.40 -0.91
N LYS A 296 10.12 -7.12 -0.54
CA LYS A 296 11.07 -6.51 0.41
C LYS A 296 10.64 -6.61 1.87
N GLN A 297 9.35 -6.80 2.11
CA GLN A 297 8.76 -7.00 3.44
C GLN A 297 8.09 -8.39 3.50
N GLN A 298 7.80 -8.87 4.70
CA GLN A 298 7.15 -10.17 4.93
C GLN A 298 7.88 -11.35 4.24
N LYS A 299 9.20 -11.40 4.37
CA LYS A 299 10.04 -12.47 3.81
C LYS A 299 9.91 -13.79 4.58
N LYS A 300 9.15 -13.82 5.67
CA LYS A 300 8.95 -14.99 6.52
C LYS A 300 7.47 -15.22 6.81
N ILE A 301 7.10 -16.48 6.86
CA ILE A 301 5.86 -16.97 7.49
C ILE A 301 6.31 -17.69 8.75
N PRO A 302 6.15 -17.08 9.93
CA PRO A 302 6.71 -17.65 11.16
C PRO A 302 6.05 -18.98 11.57
N MET A 303 4.77 -19.12 11.24
CA MET A 303 4.03 -20.37 11.45
C MET A 303 2.94 -20.48 10.38
N LEU A 304 2.98 -21.57 9.61
CA LEU A 304 1.95 -21.96 8.65
C LEU A 304 1.44 -23.35 9.05
N ARG A 305 0.13 -23.50 9.17
CA ARG A 305 -0.52 -24.74 9.55
C ARG A 305 -1.26 -25.35 8.36
N ALA A 306 -1.26 -26.68 8.29
CA ALA A 306 -1.98 -27.41 7.24
C ALA A 306 -3.50 -27.23 7.34
N ASP A 307 -4.03 -27.03 8.55
CA ASP A 307 -5.45 -26.78 8.85
C ASP A 307 -5.86 -25.30 8.74
N THR A 308 -4.99 -24.43 8.25
CA THR A 308 -5.31 -23.01 8.05
C THR A 308 -6.54 -22.85 7.15
N PRO A 309 -7.63 -22.18 7.60
CA PRO A 309 -8.81 -21.98 6.79
C PRO A 309 -8.47 -21.22 5.49
N ASN A 310 -9.02 -21.69 4.36
CA ASN A 310 -8.79 -21.11 3.03
C ASN A 310 -7.31 -21.02 2.61
N LEU A 311 -6.50 -22.01 3.04
CA LEU A 311 -5.09 -22.09 2.69
C LEU A 311 -4.90 -21.99 1.16
N MET A 312 -4.15 -21.02 0.72
CA MET A 312 -3.87 -20.81 -0.70
C MET A 312 -3.07 -21.99 -1.28
N PRO A 313 -3.46 -22.56 -2.43
CA PRO A 313 -2.89 -23.82 -2.96
C PRO A 313 -1.36 -23.83 -3.06
N PHE A 314 -0.74 -22.69 -3.41
CA PHE A 314 0.71 -22.60 -3.54
C PHE A 314 1.47 -22.75 -2.22
N LEU A 315 0.84 -22.46 -1.06
CA LEU A 315 1.46 -22.61 0.26
C LEU A 315 1.66 -24.08 0.64
N LYS A 316 0.91 -25.00 0.03
CA LYS A 316 1.09 -26.44 0.23
C LYS A 316 2.50 -26.92 -0.12
N ALA A 317 3.14 -26.28 -1.10
CA ALA A 317 4.52 -26.57 -1.46
C ALA A 317 5.51 -26.30 -0.31
N GLY A 318 5.26 -25.25 0.49
CA GLY A 318 6.05 -25.00 1.70
C GLY A 318 5.80 -26.03 2.80
N LEU A 319 4.53 -26.43 3.00
CA LEU A 319 4.17 -27.46 3.97
C LEU A 319 4.75 -28.85 3.64
N SER A 320 5.01 -29.14 2.37
CA SER A 320 5.61 -30.42 1.95
C SER A 320 7.12 -30.51 2.16
N LEU A 321 7.80 -29.42 2.50
CA LEU A 321 9.24 -29.41 2.72
C LEU A 321 9.60 -30.04 4.07
N LYS A 322 10.77 -30.69 4.16
CA LYS A 322 11.45 -30.98 5.42
C LYS A 322 12.30 -29.77 5.83
N GLU A 323 12.65 -29.69 7.10
CA GLU A 323 13.52 -28.63 7.62
C GLU A 323 14.84 -28.53 6.83
N GLY A 324 15.22 -27.29 6.48
CA GLY A 324 16.37 -26.99 5.63
C GLY A 324 16.14 -27.14 4.14
N GLN A 325 15.02 -27.72 3.69
CA GLN A 325 14.74 -27.90 2.27
C GLN A 325 14.24 -26.61 1.62
N ILE A 326 14.51 -26.50 0.33
CA ILE A 326 14.16 -25.37 -0.53
C ILE A 326 13.31 -25.88 -1.69
N SER A 327 12.12 -25.29 -1.89
CA SER A 327 11.19 -25.71 -2.95
C SER A 327 11.73 -25.40 -4.36
N ASP A 328 11.17 -26.06 -5.36
CA ASP A 328 11.14 -25.52 -6.70
C ASP A 328 10.32 -24.22 -6.73
N PRO A 329 10.49 -23.37 -7.75
CA PRO A 329 9.67 -22.19 -7.92
C PRO A 329 8.19 -22.57 -8.10
N VAL A 330 7.32 -22.03 -7.26
CA VAL A 330 5.88 -22.26 -7.28
C VAL A 330 5.17 -21.06 -7.87
N ASP A 331 4.40 -21.26 -8.93
CA ASP A 331 3.60 -20.19 -9.54
C ASP A 331 2.47 -19.76 -8.59
N SER A 332 2.32 -18.47 -8.39
CA SER A 332 1.34 -17.87 -7.50
C SER A 332 0.76 -16.58 -8.06
N PRO A 333 -0.34 -16.05 -7.50
CA PRO A 333 -0.84 -14.72 -7.85
C PRO A 333 0.18 -13.59 -7.66
N PHE A 334 1.25 -13.85 -6.93
CA PHE A 334 2.29 -12.86 -6.58
C PHE A 334 3.57 -12.98 -7.41
N GLY A 335 3.67 -14.00 -8.23
CA GLY A 335 4.89 -14.36 -8.96
C GLY A 335 5.34 -15.78 -8.63
N PHE A 336 6.57 -16.12 -9.03
CA PHE A 336 7.18 -17.38 -8.61
C PHE A 336 7.73 -17.24 -7.20
N ILE A 337 7.28 -18.13 -6.30
CA ILE A 337 7.72 -18.17 -4.90
C ILE A 337 8.65 -19.37 -4.72
N ILE A 338 9.79 -19.14 -4.10
CA ILE A 338 10.71 -20.16 -3.61
C ILE A 338 10.58 -20.18 -2.09
N PHE A 339 10.24 -21.32 -1.53
CA PHE A 339 10.13 -21.53 -0.09
C PHE A 339 11.39 -22.18 0.45
N HIS A 340 11.86 -21.72 1.59
CA HIS A 340 12.88 -22.37 2.41
C HIS A 340 12.27 -22.69 3.77
N ARG A 341 12.17 -23.97 4.12
CA ARG A 341 11.70 -24.39 5.45
C ARG A 341 12.80 -24.19 6.46
N VAL A 342 12.52 -23.35 7.45
CA VAL A 342 13.41 -23.09 8.59
C VAL A 342 12.87 -23.74 9.85
N PRO A 343 13.67 -23.90 10.92
CA PRO A 343 13.18 -24.34 12.21
C PRO A 343 11.99 -23.51 12.70
N LEU A 344 11.05 -24.12 13.38
CA LEU A 344 9.95 -23.42 14.02
C LEU A 344 10.51 -22.53 15.13
N ASP A 345 10.41 -21.22 14.96
CA ASP A 345 10.76 -20.22 15.96
C ASP A 345 9.46 -19.74 16.62
N VAL A 346 8.92 -20.55 17.51
CA VAL A 346 7.65 -20.31 18.20
C VAL A 346 7.82 -20.48 19.71
N ILE A 347 7.05 -19.71 20.47
CA ILE A 347 6.98 -19.83 21.92
C ILE A 347 5.51 -19.86 22.37
N THR A 348 5.27 -20.45 23.54
CA THR A 348 4.02 -20.33 24.28
C THR A 348 4.27 -19.44 25.48
N ALA A 349 3.53 -18.34 25.60
CA ALA A 349 3.70 -17.41 26.67
C ALA A 349 2.38 -17.00 27.32
N SER A 350 2.49 -16.54 28.56
CA SER A 350 1.42 -15.86 29.29
C SER A 350 1.83 -14.42 29.56
N HIS A 351 0.87 -13.51 29.70
CA HIS A 351 1.12 -12.11 30.05
C HIS A 351 0.15 -11.58 31.11
N ILE A 352 0.56 -10.54 31.80
CA ILE A 352 -0.28 -9.66 32.60
C ILE A 352 -0.22 -8.29 31.93
N LEU A 353 -1.35 -7.77 31.45
CA LEU A 353 -1.44 -6.44 30.85
C LEU A 353 -2.05 -5.47 31.83
N ILE A 354 -1.35 -4.40 32.13
CA ILE A 354 -1.84 -3.27 32.95
C ILE A 354 -1.96 -2.05 32.07
N SER A 355 -3.16 -1.77 31.64
CA SER A 355 -3.49 -0.64 30.77
C SER A 355 -3.60 0.66 31.57
N PHE A 356 -3.47 1.81 30.88
CA PHE A 356 -3.65 3.15 31.47
C PHE A 356 -4.50 4.03 30.57
N LYS A 357 -4.96 5.15 31.08
CA LYS A 357 -5.78 6.11 30.33
C LYS A 357 -5.03 6.65 29.13
N GLY A 358 -5.58 6.41 27.93
CA GLY A 358 -4.99 6.81 26.66
C GLY A 358 -4.15 5.72 25.98
N ALA A 359 -3.92 4.56 26.59
CA ALA A 359 -3.36 3.41 25.91
C ALA A 359 -4.36 2.84 24.88
N SER A 360 -3.85 2.17 23.85
CA SER A 360 -4.69 1.58 22.80
C SER A 360 -5.69 0.58 23.37
N ARG A 361 -6.96 0.73 23.05
CA ARG A 361 -8.08 -0.12 23.51
C ARG A 361 -8.26 -0.16 25.03
N SER A 362 -7.75 0.83 25.76
CA SER A 362 -7.88 0.92 27.22
C SER A 362 -9.17 1.61 27.62
N GLU A 363 -9.90 0.99 28.56
CA GLU A 363 -11.04 1.59 29.25
C GLU A 363 -10.67 2.01 30.71
N GLN A 364 -9.39 1.87 31.07
CA GLN A 364 -8.89 2.14 32.40
C GLN A 364 -8.71 3.65 32.66
N ASN A 365 -8.99 4.09 33.87
CA ASN A 365 -8.83 5.48 34.28
C ASN A 365 -7.52 5.77 35.03
N ARG A 366 -6.73 4.72 35.36
CA ARG A 366 -5.43 4.88 36.04
C ARG A 366 -4.44 5.64 35.16
N SER A 367 -3.56 6.41 35.78
CA SER A 367 -2.48 7.10 35.11
C SER A 367 -1.42 6.09 34.60
N ARG A 368 -0.55 6.55 33.69
CA ARG A 368 0.55 5.72 33.16
C ARG A 368 1.52 5.31 34.27
N ASP A 369 1.80 6.21 35.26
CA ASP A 369 2.74 5.92 36.33
C ASP A 369 2.13 4.91 37.34
N GLU A 370 0.84 5.01 37.65
CA GLU A 370 0.12 4.02 38.47
C GLU A 370 0.12 2.65 37.78
N ALA A 371 -0.13 2.58 36.48
CA ALA A 371 -0.07 1.33 35.72
C ALA A 371 1.33 0.72 35.74
N LYS A 372 2.36 1.53 35.52
CA LYS A 372 3.78 1.08 35.55
C LYS A 372 4.18 0.56 36.92
N LYS A 373 3.78 1.25 37.99
CA LYS A 373 4.03 0.83 39.37
C LYS A 373 3.36 -0.51 39.67
N LEU A 374 2.07 -0.67 39.34
CA LEU A 374 1.33 -1.90 39.54
C LEU A 374 1.95 -3.07 38.72
N ALA A 375 2.33 -2.82 37.45
CA ALA A 375 3.02 -3.82 36.65
C ALA A 375 4.35 -4.26 37.28
N GLY A 376 5.11 -3.33 37.86
CA GLY A 376 6.34 -3.62 38.59
C GLY A 376 6.11 -4.48 39.83
N GLU A 377 5.11 -4.14 40.65
CA GLU A 377 4.75 -4.95 41.81
C GLU A 377 4.34 -6.37 41.45
N LEU A 378 3.56 -6.52 40.36
CA LEU A 378 3.16 -7.84 39.88
C LEU A 378 4.31 -8.65 39.29
N ALA A 379 5.21 -8.00 38.56
CA ALA A 379 6.41 -8.64 38.05
C ALA A 379 7.29 -9.16 39.19
N GLU A 380 7.52 -8.38 40.24
CA GLU A 380 8.28 -8.82 41.41
C GLU A 380 7.63 -10.02 42.13
N LYS A 381 6.31 -10.02 42.30
CA LYS A 381 5.58 -11.14 42.89
C LYS A 381 5.74 -12.40 42.07
N ALA A 382 5.55 -12.30 40.75
CA ALA A 382 5.69 -13.45 39.85
C ALA A 382 7.14 -13.97 39.84
N GLN A 383 8.14 -13.10 39.83
CA GLN A 383 9.56 -13.46 39.93
C GLN A 383 9.94 -14.12 41.25
N LYS A 384 9.23 -13.80 42.34
CA LYS A 384 9.37 -14.44 43.65
C LYS A 384 8.61 -15.78 43.76
N GLY A 385 7.94 -16.20 42.69
CA GLY A 385 7.28 -17.50 42.60
C GLY A 385 5.78 -17.50 42.96
N GLU A 386 5.13 -16.34 43.07
CA GLU A 386 3.67 -16.33 43.16
C GLU A 386 3.05 -16.87 41.87
N ASP A 387 1.88 -17.52 41.98
CA ASP A 387 1.18 -18.12 40.83
C ASP A 387 0.83 -17.05 39.78
N PHE A 388 1.59 -17.06 38.68
CA PHE A 388 1.44 -16.14 37.57
C PHE A 388 0.01 -16.12 37.01
N ALA A 389 -0.58 -17.30 36.85
CA ALA A 389 -1.92 -17.44 36.29
C ALA A 389 -2.98 -16.78 37.19
N ASN A 390 -2.80 -16.91 38.52
CA ASN A 390 -3.68 -16.26 39.49
C ASN A 390 -3.49 -14.73 39.49
N LEU A 391 -2.24 -14.26 39.48
CA LEU A 391 -1.94 -12.83 39.34
C LEU A 391 -2.57 -12.24 38.06
N ALA A 392 -2.49 -12.96 36.94
CA ALA A 392 -3.08 -12.54 35.69
C ALA A 392 -4.62 -12.47 35.75
N ARG A 393 -5.28 -13.49 36.33
CA ARG A 393 -6.75 -13.50 36.48
C ARG A 393 -7.26 -12.32 37.31
N MET A 394 -6.53 -11.97 38.35
CA MET A 394 -6.97 -10.94 39.31
C MET A 394 -6.65 -9.50 38.87
N ASN A 395 -5.61 -9.32 38.06
CA ASN A 395 -5.07 -7.98 37.84
C ASN A 395 -4.95 -7.57 36.35
N SER A 396 -4.95 -8.54 35.43
CA SER A 396 -4.72 -8.21 34.03
C SER A 396 -5.96 -7.60 33.38
N ASP A 397 -5.77 -6.48 32.69
CA ASP A 397 -6.80 -5.80 31.87
C ASP A 397 -6.93 -6.48 30.47
N GLY A 398 -6.07 -7.43 30.15
CA GLY A 398 -6.05 -8.10 28.85
C GLY A 398 -7.14 -9.18 28.71
N PRO A 399 -7.60 -9.48 27.48
CA PRO A 399 -8.64 -10.48 27.21
C PRO A 399 -8.22 -11.90 27.58
N SER A 400 -6.93 -12.16 27.79
CA SER A 400 -6.39 -13.45 28.25
C SER A 400 -6.46 -13.63 29.78
N ALA A 401 -6.81 -12.60 30.55
CA ALA A 401 -6.88 -12.66 32.00
C ALA A 401 -7.66 -13.89 32.55
N PRO A 402 -8.88 -14.22 32.04
CA PRO A 402 -9.63 -15.40 32.52
C PRO A 402 -8.90 -16.72 32.30
N LYS A 403 -8.00 -16.78 31.34
CA LYS A 403 -7.15 -17.95 31.01
C LYS A 403 -5.78 -17.91 31.72
N GLY A 404 -5.65 -17.12 32.79
CA GLY A 404 -4.38 -16.93 33.50
C GLY A 404 -3.31 -16.24 32.65
N GLY A 405 -3.73 -15.34 31.76
CA GLY A 405 -2.84 -14.60 30.87
C GLY A 405 -2.36 -15.37 29.65
N LEU A 406 -2.75 -16.63 29.45
CA LEU A 406 -2.25 -17.48 28.36
C LEU A 406 -2.61 -16.93 26.98
N LEU A 407 -1.60 -16.64 26.17
CA LEU A 407 -1.72 -16.18 24.80
C LEU A 407 -1.74 -17.31 23.75
N GLY A 408 -1.34 -18.54 24.17
CA GLY A 408 -1.10 -19.65 23.26
C GLY A 408 0.27 -19.57 22.59
N THR A 409 0.45 -20.39 21.55
CA THR A 409 1.69 -20.46 20.77
C THR A 409 1.69 -19.41 19.66
N PHE A 410 2.79 -18.68 19.52
CA PHE A 410 2.97 -17.69 18.46
C PHE A 410 4.42 -17.62 17.98
N GLY A 411 4.61 -17.23 16.75
CA GLY A 411 5.92 -16.99 16.13
C GLY A 411 6.26 -15.52 16.04
N ARG A 412 7.49 -15.22 15.58
CA ARG A 412 7.94 -13.83 15.38
C ARG A 412 7.10 -13.10 14.34
N GLY A 413 6.89 -11.80 14.54
CA GLY A 413 6.07 -10.93 13.70
C GLY A 413 4.56 -11.01 13.96
N GLN A 414 4.13 -11.79 14.95
CA GLN A 414 2.72 -11.94 15.31
C GLN A 414 2.29 -11.05 16.48
N MET A 415 3.26 -10.54 17.24
CA MET A 415 3.02 -9.67 18.39
C MET A 415 3.63 -8.28 18.16
N VAL A 416 3.27 -7.31 19.02
CA VAL A 416 3.91 -6.00 18.97
C VAL A 416 5.39 -6.10 19.34
N PRO A 417 6.29 -5.38 18.63
CA PRO A 417 7.73 -5.59 18.74
C PRO A 417 8.29 -5.59 20.16
N PRO A 418 7.97 -4.62 21.06
CA PRO A 418 8.54 -4.63 22.41
C PRO A 418 8.15 -5.86 23.22
N PHE A 419 6.92 -6.35 23.07
CA PHE A 419 6.46 -7.57 23.74
C PHE A 419 7.14 -8.81 23.16
N GLU A 420 7.23 -8.88 21.82
CA GLU A 420 7.86 -10.00 21.13
C GLU A 420 9.34 -10.15 21.50
N GLU A 421 10.09 -9.05 21.47
CA GLU A 421 11.51 -9.04 21.84
C GLU A 421 11.73 -9.55 23.27
N ALA A 422 10.92 -9.06 24.21
CA ALA A 422 11.00 -9.50 25.60
C ALA A 422 10.63 -10.96 25.76
N ALA A 423 9.52 -11.41 25.15
CA ALA A 423 9.04 -12.79 25.29
C ALA A 423 10.02 -13.82 24.71
N PHE A 424 10.60 -13.53 23.52
CA PHE A 424 11.58 -14.43 22.89
C PHE A 424 12.98 -14.41 23.56
N ALA A 425 13.27 -13.43 24.41
CA ALA A 425 14.52 -13.39 25.17
C ALA A 425 14.47 -14.24 26.46
N LEU A 426 13.28 -14.65 26.92
CA LEU A 426 13.10 -15.44 28.14
C LEU A 426 13.39 -16.91 27.89
N LYS A 427 13.95 -17.55 28.90
CA LYS A 427 13.97 -19.02 28.99
C LYS A 427 12.62 -19.54 29.48
N VAL A 428 12.37 -20.83 29.25
CA VAL A 428 11.14 -21.47 29.73
C VAL A 428 11.03 -21.35 31.26
N GLY A 429 9.93 -20.77 31.71
CA GLY A 429 9.66 -20.55 33.14
C GLY A 429 10.18 -19.20 33.68
N GLU A 430 10.88 -18.39 32.88
CA GLU A 430 11.30 -17.05 33.29
C GLU A 430 10.15 -16.04 33.19
N VAL A 431 10.20 -15.03 34.06
CA VAL A 431 9.30 -13.87 34.06
C VAL A 431 10.10 -12.62 33.72
N SER A 432 9.63 -11.84 32.75
CA SER A 432 10.28 -10.61 32.33
C SER A 432 10.17 -9.50 33.40
N GLY A 433 10.98 -8.45 33.23
CA GLY A 433 10.67 -7.15 33.81
C GLY A 433 9.45 -6.52 33.12
N VAL A 434 9.12 -5.30 33.54
CA VAL A 434 8.02 -4.52 32.93
C VAL A 434 8.39 -4.13 31.52
N VAL A 435 7.49 -4.42 30.57
CA VAL A 435 7.63 -4.10 29.14
C VAL A 435 6.55 -3.13 28.76
N GLU A 436 6.93 -1.98 28.19
CA GLU A 436 5.98 -1.00 27.71
C GLU A 436 5.56 -1.30 26.27
N THR A 437 4.25 -1.27 26.02
CA THR A 437 3.64 -1.45 24.71
C THR A 437 2.59 -0.37 24.44
N PRO A 438 2.09 -0.20 23.22
CA PRO A 438 0.96 0.70 22.93
C PRO A 438 -0.32 0.39 23.73
N PHE A 439 -0.45 -0.80 24.32
CA PHE A 439 -1.64 -1.24 25.06
C PHE A 439 -1.50 -1.04 26.58
N GLY A 440 -0.31 -0.78 27.08
CA GLY A 440 0.02 -0.68 28.50
C GLY A 440 1.34 -1.37 28.84
N PHE A 441 1.50 -1.71 30.10
CA PHE A 441 2.68 -2.37 30.64
C PHE A 441 2.43 -3.85 30.89
#